data_56704e8b0f9eb73de091d44e57e045b6
#
_entry.id   56704e8b0f9eb73de091d44e57e045b6
#
_cell.length_a   1.000
_cell.length_b   1.000
_cell.length_c   1.000
_cell.angle_alpha   90.00
_cell.angle_beta   90.00
_cell.angle_gamma   90.00
#
_symmetry.space_group_name_H-M   'P 1'
#
loop_
_entity.id
_entity.type
_entity.pdbx_description
1 polymer ?
#
loop_
_entity_poly.entity_id
_entity_poly.type
_entity_poly.pdbx_seq_one_letter_code
_entity_poly.pdbx_strand_id
1 'polypeptide(L)'
;MLTLLIGGCIAGPIVEEFVVRGFMFRGWSQSFLGPIGAIVLTSAVWAMNHTQYDWFARLEIFGMGLALGYVRWRSDSTWLTVMVHSALNTFLFFMMGPYV
;
A
#
# COMPACT_ATOMS: atom_id res chain seq x y z
N MET A 1 -4.91 -12.86 18.34
CA MET A 1 -4.09 -11.64 18.43
C MET A 1 -2.80 -11.76 17.62
N LEU A 2 -1.96 -12.73 17.91
CA LEU A 2 -0.69 -12.90 17.20
C LEU A 2 -0.88 -13.14 15.71
N THR A 3 -1.85 -13.96 15.31
CA THR A 3 -2.16 -14.23 13.91
C THR A 3 -2.59 -12.95 13.17
N LEU A 4 -3.42 -12.12 13.80
CA LEU A 4 -3.84 -10.86 13.22
C LEU A 4 -2.68 -9.88 13.10
N LEU A 5 -1.80 -9.86 14.09
CA LEU A 5 -0.65 -8.98 14.08
C LEU A 5 0.32 -9.37 12.95
N ILE A 6 0.68 -10.65 12.86
CA ILE A 6 1.59 -11.12 11.82
C ILE A 6 0.97 -10.96 10.44
N GLY A 7 -0.29 -11.37 10.27
CA GLY A 7 -0.97 -11.28 8.98
C GLY A 7 -1.18 -9.85 8.51
N GLY A 8 -1.65 -8.98 9.42
CA GLY A 8 -1.98 -7.60 9.08
C GLY A 8 -0.79 -6.66 9.01
N CYS A 9 0.25 -6.90 9.82
CA CYS A 9 1.35 -5.97 9.97
C CYS A 9 2.64 -6.42 9.28
N ILE A 10 2.74 -7.68 8.88
CA ILE A 10 3.95 -8.22 8.24
C ILE A 10 3.61 -8.90 6.93
N ALA A 11 2.89 -10.02 6.96
CA ALA A 11 2.62 -10.81 5.75
C ALA A 11 1.76 -10.06 4.74
N GLY A 12 0.71 -9.39 5.20
CA GLY A 12 -0.16 -8.60 4.33
C GLY A 12 0.60 -7.51 3.58
N PRO A 13 1.30 -6.63 4.29
CA PRO A 13 2.12 -5.60 3.64
C PRO A 13 3.17 -6.15 2.68
N ILE A 14 3.81 -7.27 3.01
CA ILE A 14 4.79 -7.88 2.09
C ILE A 14 4.11 -8.24 0.77
N VAL A 15 3.00 -9.00 0.82
CA VAL A 15 2.29 -9.43 -0.39
C VAL A 15 1.76 -8.22 -1.15
N GLU A 16 1.07 -7.30 -0.47
CA GLU A 16 0.46 -6.15 -1.12
C GLU A 16 1.49 -5.27 -1.80
N GLU A 17 2.61 -4.98 -1.12
CA GLU A 17 3.61 -4.08 -1.69
C GLU A 17 4.35 -4.73 -2.85
N PHE A 18 4.67 -6.01 -2.79
CA PHE A 18 5.31 -6.67 -3.93
C PHE A 18 4.39 -6.78 -5.13
N VAL A 19 3.08 -6.95 -4.93
CA VAL A 19 2.12 -6.95 -6.03
C VAL A 19 1.94 -5.54 -6.58
N VAL A 20 1.63 -4.58 -5.72
CA VAL A 20 1.23 -3.23 -6.14
C VAL A 20 2.44 -2.37 -6.50
N ARG A 21 3.40 -2.23 -5.58
CA ARG A 21 4.58 -1.35 -5.78
C ARG A 21 5.72 -2.07 -6.46
N GLY A 22 5.80 -3.38 -6.33
CA GLY A 22 6.79 -4.15 -7.06
C GLY A 22 6.36 -4.39 -8.49
N PHE A 23 5.33 -5.21 -8.67
CA PHE A 23 4.93 -5.69 -10.00
C PHE A 23 4.16 -4.64 -10.81
N MET A 24 3.06 -4.14 -10.25
CA MET A 24 2.17 -3.24 -11.00
C MET A 24 2.83 -1.88 -11.26
N PHE A 25 3.41 -1.28 -10.24
CA PHE A 25 4.09 0.00 -10.40
C PHE A 25 5.24 -0.10 -11.41
N ARG A 26 6.06 -1.14 -11.29
CA ARG A 26 7.20 -1.31 -12.18
C ARG A 26 6.77 -1.42 -13.63
N GLY A 27 5.73 -2.23 -13.89
CA GLY A 27 5.21 -2.38 -15.25
C GLY A 27 4.62 -1.10 -15.80
N TRP A 28 3.75 -0.47 -15.05
CA TRP A 28 3.03 0.72 -15.50
C TRP A 28 3.91 1.96 -15.58
N SER A 29 4.92 2.07 -14.71
CA SER A 29 5.82 3.22 -14.76
C SER A 29 6.70 3.22 -16.01
N GLN A 30 6.93 2.07 -16.61
CA GLN A 30 7.70 1.94 -17.84
C GLN A 30 6.83 2.06 -19.09
N SER A 31 5.53 2.21 -18.93
CA SER A 31 4.58 2.43 -20.02
C SER A 31 4.42 3.92 -20.31
N PHE A 32 3.47 4.25 -21.22
CA PHE A 32 3.14 5.65 -21.50
C PHE A 32 2.61 6.40 -20.28
N LEU A 33 2.17 5.70 -19.24
CA LEU A 33 1.69 6.31 -18.00
C LEU A 33 2.79 7.04 -17.24
N GLY A 34 4.02 6.54 -17.30
CA GLY A 34 5.13 7.07 -16.54
C GLY A 34 4.99 6.83 -15.04
N PRO A 35 5.97 7.31 -14.25
CA PRO A 35 5.94 7.05 -12.80
C PRO A 35 4.76 7.71 -12.09
N ILE A 36 4.40 8.93 -12.44
CA ILE A 36 3.28 9.62 -11.78
C ILE A 36 1.96 8.93 -12.12
N GLY A 37 1.73 8.60 -13.39
CA GLY A 37 0.54 7.87 -13.79
C GLY A 37 0.45 6.51 -13.12
N ALA A 38 1.58 5.81 -12.99
CA ALA A 38 1.63 4.53 -12.30
C ALA A 38 1.29 4.67 -10.81
N ILE A 39 1.78 5.71 -10.15
CA ILE A 39 1.45 5.98 -8.74
C ILE A 39 -0.05 6.18 -8.57
N VAL A 40 -0.66 7.01 -9.41
CA VAL A 40 -2.09 7.29 -9.31
C VAL A 40 -2.90 6.03 -9.60
N LEU A 41 -2.57 5.30 -10.64
CA LEU A 41 -3.35 4.13 -11.04
C LEU A 41 -3.21 2.99 -10.03
N THR A 42 -1.99 2.70 -9.55
CA THR A 42 -1.81 1.66 -8.53
C THR A 42 -2.53 2.01 -7.24
N SER A 43 -2.51 3.29 -6.86
CA SER A 43 -3.21 3.75 -5.66
C SER A 43 -4.72 3.60 -5.80
N ALA A 44 -5.26 3.91 -6.98
CA ALA A 44 -6.70 3.77 -7.24
C ALA A 44 -7.12 2.30 -7.20
N VAL A 45 -6.38 1.41 -7.85
CA VAL A 45 -6.67 -0.02 -7.84
C VAL A 45 -6.59 -0.58 -6.43
N TRP A 46 -5.56 -0.20 -5.69
CA TRP A 46 -5.36 -0.67 -4.32
C TRP A 46 -6.50 -0.22 -3.41
N ALA A 47 -6.88 1.05 -3.49
CA ALA A 47 -7.98 1.58 -2.70
C ALA A 47 -9.32 0.91 -3.05
N MET A 48 -9.58 0.71 -4.33
CA MET A 48 -10.82 0.08 -4.78
C MET A 48 -10.94 -1.37 -4.37
N ASN A 49 -9.82 -2.06 -4.18
CA ASN A 49 -9.82 -3.45 -3.72
C ASN A 49 -10.14 -3.58 -2.23
N HIS A 50 -10.13 -2.51 -1.48
CA HIS A 50 -10.50 -2.52 -0.07
C HIS A 50 -12.01 -2.40 0.08
N THR A 51 -12.73 -3.41 -0.41
CA THR A 51 -14.19 -3.40 -0.47
C THR A 51 -14.87 -3.46 0.90
N GLN A 52 -14.13 -3.87 1.94
CA GLN A 52 -14.66 -3.93 3.30
C GLN A 52 -14.82 -2.54 3.94
N TYR A 53 -14.29 -1.50 3.31
CA TYR A 53 -14.33 -0.14 3.84
C TYR A 53 -15.32 0.72 3.04
N ASP A 54 -15.82 1.79 3.68
CA ASP A 54 -16.68 2.78 3.01
C ASP A 54 -15.85 3.71 2.11
N TRP A 55 -16.52 4.62 1.42
CA TRP A 55 -15.83 5.48 0.46
C TRP A 55 -14.87 6.46 1.13
N PHE A 56 -15.19 6.94 2.34
CA PHE A 56 -14.28 7.84 3.05
C PHE A 56 -12.98 7.13 3.40
N ALA A 57 -13.07 5.91 3.94
CA ALA A 57 -11.88 5.12 4.27
C ALA A 57 -11.08 4.77 3.03
N ARG A 58 -11.76 4.45 1.91
CA ARG A 58 -11.07 4.19 0.65
C ARG A 58 -10.32 5.41 0.14
N LEU A 59 -10.85 6.61 0.34
CA LEU A 59 -10.15 7.84 -0.03
C LEU A 59 -8.89 8.01 0.79
N GLU A 60 -8.93 7.71 2.08
CA GLU A 60 -7.74 7.72 2.94
C GLU A 60 -6.70 6.69 2.47
N ILE A 61 -7.15 5.50 2.10
CA ILE A 61 -6.28 4.46 1.57
C ILE A 61 -5.66 4.90 0.25
N PHE A 62 -6.41 5.58 -0.59
CA PHE A 62 -5.87 6.14 -1.83
C PHE A 62 -4.74 7.14 -1.54
N GLY A 63 -4.95 8.04 -0.58
CA GLY A 63 -3.90 8.97 -0.15
C GLY A 63 -2.66 8.27 0.37
N MET A 64 -2.84 7.23 1.18
CA MET A 64 -1.71 6.42 1.65
C MET A 64 -1.00 5.73 0.49
N GLY A 65 -1.76 5.28 -0.51
CA GLY A 65 -1.20 4.70 -1.72
C GLY A 65 -0.34 5.68 -2.50
N LEU A 66 -0.77 6.93 -2.60
CA LEU A 66 0.02 7.98 -3.25
C LEU A 66 1.35 8.19 -2.53
N ALA A 67 1.33 8.21 -1.19
CA ALA A 67 2.55 8.35 -0.40
C ALA A 67 3.49 7.16 -0.58
N LEU A 68 2.97 5.94 -0.51
CA LEU A 68 3.76 4.73 -0.72
C LEU A 68 4.31 4.66 -2.15
N GLY A 69 3.52 5.05 -3.14
CA GLY A 69 3.98 5.11 -4.52
C GLY A 69 5.10 6.11 -4.72
N TYR A 70 5.02 7.26 -4.07
CA TYR A 70 6.08 8.26 -4.10
C TYR A 70 7.37 7.70 -3.49
N VAL A 71 7.27 7.03 -2.33
CA VAL A 71 8.41 6.39 -1.68
C VAL A 71 9.04 5.36 -2.62
N ARG A 72 8.20 4.53 -3.26
CA ARG A 72 8.68 3.53 -4.22
C ARG A 72 9.44 4.17 -5.37
N TRP A 73 8.90 5.23 -5.93
CA TRP A 73 9.50 5.92 -7.07
C TRP A 73 10.84 6.53 -6.72
N ARG A 74 10.88 7.25 -5.60
CA ARG A 74 12.10 7.98 -5.22
C ARG A 74 13.20 7.08 -4.67
N SER A 75 12.83 6.00 -3.98
CA SER A 75 13.79 5.07 -3.40
C SER A 75 14.16 3.92 -4.32
N ASP A 76 13.32 3.62 -5.31
CA ASP A 76 13.44 2.44 -6.17
C ASP A 76 13.52 1.15 -5.33
N SER A 77 12.79 1.10 -4.22
CA SER A 77 12.85 -0.03 -3.30
C SER A 77 11.45 -0.45 -2.86
N THR A 78 11.05 -1.66 -3.24
CA THR A 78 9.81 -2.27 -2.75
C THR A 78 9.94 -2.61 -1.27
N TRP A 79 11.11 -3.04 -0.80
CA TRP A 79 11.29 -3.35 0.61
C TRP A 79 11.10 -2.13 1.51
N LEU A 80 11.50 -0.95 1.04
CA LEU A 80 11.25 0.27 1.82
C LEU A 80 9.76 0.54 1.95
N THR A 81 8.98 0.34 0.87
CA THR A 81 7.52 0.50 0.97
C THR A 81 6.90 -0.56 1.88
N VAL A 82 7.42 -1.80 1.87
CA VAL A 82 6.99 -2.83 2.82
C VAL A 82 7.22 -2.36 4.25
N MET A 83 8.40 -1.81 4.55
CA MET A 83 8.71 -1.35 5.91
C MET A 83 7.82 -0.20 6.34
N VAL A 84 7.58 0.78 5.46
CA VAL A 84 6.70 1.91 5.76
C VAL A 84 5.27 1.43 5.97
N HIS A 85 4.77 0.57 5.08
CA HIS A 85 3.41 0.03 5.18
C HIS A 85 3.25 -0.79 6.47
N SER A 86 4.22 -1.64 6.78
CA SER A 86 4.19 -2.44 8.02
C SER A 86 4.21 -1.55 9.25
N ALA A 87 5.02 -0.49 9.25
CA ALA A 87 5.07 0.46 10.37
C ALA A 87 3.73 1.17 10.54
N LEU A 88 3.10 1.62 9.45
CA LEU A 88 1.79 2.25 9.51
C LEU A 88 0.73 1.29 10.03
N ASN A 89 0.69 0.06 9.52
CA ASN A 89 -0.30 -0.92 9.95
C ASN A 89 -0.10 -1.31 11.41
N THR A 90 1.14 -1.43 11.85
CA THR A 90 1.43 -1.72 13.26
C THR A 90 0.98 -0.58 14.16
N PHE A 91 1.26 0.66 13.77
CA PHE A 91 0.82 1.82 14.51
C PHE A 91 -0.71 1.85 14.62
N LEU A 92 -1.41 1.67 13.50
CA LEU A 92 -2.87 1.69 13.49
C LEU A 92 -3.45 0.51 14.27
N PHE A 93 -2.82 -0.67 14.19
CA PHE A 93 -3.25 -1.83 14.95
C PHE A 93 -3.25 -1.57 16.45
N PHE A 94 -2.19 -0.95 16.97
CA PHE A 94 -2.09 -0.66 18.39
C PHE A 94 -2.91 0.55 18.83
N MET A 95 -3.22 1.47 17.90
CA MET A 95 -4.03 2.65 18.22
C MET A 95 -5.54 2.39 18.06
N MET A 96 -5.94 1.62 17.05
CA MET A 96 -7.35 1.48 16.67
C MET A 96 -7.85 0.05 16.75
N GLY A 97 -6.96 -0.91 17.02
CA GLY A 97 -7.34 -2.31 17.13
C GLY A 97 -7.14 -3.11 15.83
N PRO A 98 -7.47 -4.41 15.87
CA PRO A 98 -7.08 -5.34 14.80
C PRO A 98 -7.87 -5.22 13.50
N TYR A 99 -8.85 -4.35 13.42
CA TYR A 99 -9.73 -4.22 12.25
C TYR A 99 -9.39 -3.03 11.37
N VAL A 100 -8.20 -2.54 11.47
CA VAL A 100 -7.77 -1.38 10.68
C VAL A 100 -7.17 -1.80 9.35
#